data_195951460496a4f4a4a99b6997fc455c
#
_entry.id   195951460496a4f4a4a99b6997fc455c
#
_cell.length_a   1.000
_cell.length_b   1.000
_cell.length_c   1.000
_cell.angle_alpha   90.00
_cell.angle_beta   90.00
_cell.angle_gamma   90.00
#
_symmetry.space_group_name_H-M   'P 1'
#
loop_
_entity.id
_entity.type
_entity.pdbx_description
1 polymer ?
#
loop_
_entity_poly.entity_id
_entity_poly.type
_entity_poly.pdbx_seq_one_letter_code
_entity_poly.pdbx_strand_id
1 'polypeptide(L)'
;MRITHEADYAIRVVYCLAEANEKVSSKDIAEQSGITLWFALKILRKLIFAGIVRSYKGAAGGYELNRPASEISLGEVVECIDGPILITHCLSQDFDCSRVERKSDCHFRKVFLSVNRTIRQELYDVKMDRFIQGYDE
;
A
#
# COMPACT_ATOMS: atom_id res chain seq x y z
N MET A 1 6.14 10.06 10.03
CA MET A 1 5.49 9.12 9.10
C MET A 1 4.12 8.73 9.63
N ARG A 2 3.16 8.65 8.76
CA ARG A 2 1.79 8.26 9.11
C ARG A 2 1.15 7.60 7.88
N ILE A 3 0.60 6.41 8.07
CA ILE A 3 -0.19 5.75 7.04
C ILE A 3 -1.54 6.50 6.95
N THR A 4 -1.89 6.95 5.76
CA THR A 4 -3.12 7.71 5.54
C THR A 4 -4.37 6.83 5.63
N HIS A 5 -5.54 7.45 5.81
CA HIS A 5 -6.82 6.72 5.73
C HIS A 5 -7.01 6.08 4.36
N GLU A 6 -6.57 6.73 3.30
CA GLU A 6 -6.66 6.16 1.95
C GLU A 6 -5.81 4.89 1.81
N ALA A 7 -4.59 4.89 2.36
CA ALA A 7 -3.74 3.69 2.38
C ALA A 7 -4.36 2.57 3.25
N ASP A 8 -4.93 2.90 4.39
CA ASP A 8 -5.67 1.93 5.22
C ASP A 8 -6.84 1.33 4.44
N TYR A 9 -7.60 2.14 3.73
CA TYR A 9 -8.70 1.64 2.88
C TYR A 9 -8.19 0.76 1.74
N ALA A 10 -7.06 1.09 1.15
CA ALA A 10 -6.44 0.25 0.11
C ALA A 10 -6.02 -1.12 0.65
N ILE A 11 -5.49 -1.18 1.86
CA ILE A 11 -5.16 -2.44 2.54
C ILE A 11 -6.43 -3.29 2.70
N ARG A 12 -7.53 -2.69 3.14
CA ARG A 12 -8.83 -3.38 3.28
C ARG A 12 -9.34 -3.91 1.95
N VAL A 13 -9.21 -3.13 0.88
CA VAL A 13 -9.62 -3.53 -0.48
C VAL A 13 -8.80 -4.72 -0.95
N VAL A 14 -7.49 -4.67 -0.82
CA VAL A 14 -6.61 -5.79 -1.21
C VAL A 14 -6.90 -7.03 -0.38
N TYR A 15 -7.11 -6.88 0.92
CA TYR A 15 -7.51 -7.97 1.80
C TYR A 15 -8.84 -8.61 1.36
N CYS A 16 -9.84 -7.79 1.05
CA CYS A 16 -11.14 -8.24 0.55
C CYS A 16 -10.98 -9.13 -0.69
N LEU A 17 -10.18 -8.69 -1.66
CA LEU A 17 -9.93 -9.44 -2.88
C LEU A 17 -9.11 -10.70 -2.64
N ALA A 18 -8.15 -10.65 -1.74
CA ALA A 18 -7.34 -11.80 -1.35
C ALA A 18 -8.19 -12.88 -0.68
N GLU A 19 -9.07 -12.49 0.23
CA GLU A 19 -9.98 -13.39 0.94
C GLU A 19 -11.00 -14.03 0.00
N ALA A 20 -11.59 -13.26 -0.92
CA ALA A 20 -12.56 -13.73 -1.88
C ALA A 20 -11.97 -14.73 -2.89
N ASN A 21 -10.74 -14.53 -3.30
CA ASN A 21 -10.03 -15.33 -4.30
C ASN A 21 -10.82 -15.52 -5.59
N GLU A 22 -11.66 -14.56 -5.93
CA GLU A 22 -12.49 -14.51 -7.13
C GLU A 22 -12.86 -13.06 -7.46
N LYS A 23 -13.53 -12.84 -8.58
CA LYS A 23 -13.99 -11.51 -8.96
C LYS A 23 -15.02 -10.98 -7.96
N VAL A 24 -14.84 -9.73 -7.52
CA VAL A 24 -15.77 -9.04 -6.62
C VAL A 24 -16.18 -7.72 -7.27
N SER A 25 -17.48 -7.41 -7.21
CA SER A 25 -17.98 -6.14 -7.73
C SER A 25 -17.50 -4.96 -6.88
N SER A 26 -17.40 -3.78 -7.46
CA SER A 26 -17.00 -2.57 -6.73
C SER A 26 -17.94 -2.27 -5.55
N LYS A 27 -19.22 -2.55 -5.70
CA LYS A 27 -20.23 -2.37 -4.63
C LYS A 27 -19.94 -3.30 -3.45
N ASP A 28 -19.65 -4.57 -3.72
CA ASP A 28 -19.37 -5.55 -2.68
C ASP A 28 -18.03 -5.26 -2.00
N ILE A 29 -17.03 -4.81 -2.76
CA ILE A 29 -15.74 -4.37 -2.22
C ILE A 29 -15.94 -3.22 -1.24
N ALA A 30 -16.71 -2.19 -1.63
CA ALA A 30 -16.99 -1.04 -0.79
C ALA A 30 -17.70 -1.45 0.50
N GLU A 31 -18.71 -2.29 0.40
CA GLU A 31 -19.50 -2.78 1.53
C GLU A 31 -18.63 -3.60 2.50
N GLN A 32 -17.90 -4.58 1.99
CA GLN A 32 -17.03 -5.44 2.81
C GLN A 32 -15.86 -4.70 3.42
N SER A 33 -15.34 -3.69 2.73
CA SER A 33 -14.23 -2.86 3.22
C SER A 33 -14.66 -1.75 4.16
N GLY A 34 -15.98 -1.49 4.26
CA GLY A 34 -16.51 -0.43 5.12
C GLY A 34 -16.18 0.98 4.63
N ILE A 35 -16.15 1.18 3.32
CA ILE A 35 -15.85 2.47 2.68
C ILE A 35 -16.93 2.83 1.66
N THR A 36 -16.96 4.10 1.23
CA THR A 36 -17.90 4.52 0.19
C THR A 36 -17.50 3.95 -1.17
N LEU A 37 -18.48 3.79 -2.05
CA LEU A 37 -18.23 3.35 -3.43
C LEU A 37 -17.26 4.30 -4.15
N TRP A 38 -17.39 5.60 -3.92
CA TRP A 38 -16.50 6.60 -4.51
C TRP A 38 -15.02 6.36 -4.13
N PHE A 39 -14.75 6.13 -2.84
CA PHE A 39 -13.41 5.80 -2.37
C PHE A 39 -12.92 4.46 -2.92
N ALA A 40 -13.79 3.45 -2.94
CA ALA A 40 -13.44 2.14 -3.49
C ALA A 40 -12.98 2.25 -4.94
N LEU A 41 -13.73 2.97 -5.77
CA LEU A 41 -13.40 3.17 -7.18
C LEU A 41 -12.08 3.95 -7.37
N LYS A 42 -11.87 4.97 -6.55
CA LYS A 42 -10.63 5.76 -6.57
C LYS A 42 -9.40 4.88 -6.23
N ILE A 43 -9.51 4.09 -5.19
CA ILE A 43 -8.44 3.19 -4.72
C ILE A 43 -8.20 2.08 -5.74
N LEU A 44 -9.24 1.46 -6.25
CA LEU A 44 -9.15 0.40 -7.27
C LEU A 44 -8.41 0.90 -8.52
N ARG A 45 -8.66 2.12 -8.94
CA ARG A 45 -7.97 2.72 -10.08
C ARG A 45 -6.46 2.82 -9.84
N LYS A 46 -6.05 3.24 -8.65
CA LYS A 46 -4.62 3.32 -8.27
C LYS A 46 -3.98 1.92 -8.19
N LEU A 47 -4.69 0.96 -7.61
CA LEU A 47 -4.22 -0.42 -7.49
C LEU A 47 -4.08 -1.10 -8.87
N ILE A 48 -4.98 -0.80 -9.80
CA ILE A 48 -4.90 -1.29 -11.19
C ILE A 48 -3.67 -0.71 -11.88
N PHE A 49 -3.46 0.60 -11.75
CA PHE A 49 -2.31 1.28 -12.33
C PHE A 49 -0.98 0.69 -11.81
N ALA A 50 -0.94 0.31 -10.55
CA ALA A 50 0.24 -0.32 -9.93
C ALA A 50 0.39 -1.82 -10.28
N GLY A 51 -0.56 -2.42 -10.99
CA GLY A 51 -0.52 -3.83 -11.35
C GLY A 51 -0.87 -4.79 -10.22
N ILE A 52 -1.45 -4.31 -9.13
CA ILE A 52 -1.86 -5.13 -7.98
C ILE A 52 -3.23 -5.77 -8.22
N VAL A 53 -4.12 -5.03 -8.86
CA VAL A 53 -5.51 -5.43 -9.14
C VAL A 53 -5.75 -5.36 -10.64
N ARG A 54 -6.65 -6.19 -11.15
CA ARG A 54 -7.16 -6.11 -12.51
C ARG A 54 -8.68 -6.08 -12.52
N SER A 55 -9.24 -5.46 -13.55
CA SER A 55 -10.68 -5.31 -13.72
C SER A 55 -11.17 -6.12 -14.92
N TYR A 56 -12.42 -6.55 -14.84
CA TYR A 56 -13.15 -7.19 -15.93
C TYR A 56 -14.44 -6.43 -16.19
N LYS A 57 -14.75 -6.23 -17.47
CA LYS A 57 -15.95 -5.51 -17.92
C LYS A 57 -17.15 -6.43 -18.04
N GLY A 58 -18.36 -5.83 -18.04
CA GLY A 58 -19.62 -6.52 -18.32
C GLY A 58 -20.32 -7.03 -17.06
N ALA A 59 -21.45 -7.73 -17.28
CA ALA A 59 -22.30 -8.21 -16.19
C ALA A 59 -21.63 -9.25 -15.28
N ALA A 60 -20.71 -10.04 -15.85
CA ALA A 60 -19.87 -11.00 -15.11
C ALA A 60 -18.52 -10.41 -14.70
N GLY A 61 -18.36 -9.08 -14.81
CA GLY A 61 -17.14 -8.38 -14.48
C GLY A 61 -16.94 -8.18 -12.98
N GLY A 62 -15.92 -7.43 -12.67
CA GLY A 62 -15.53 -7.13 -11.31
C GLY A 62 -14.02 -6.91 -11.22
N TYR A 63 -13.50 -7.10 -10.04
CA TYR A 63 -12.09 -6.89 -9.73
C TYR A 63 -11.54 -8.12 -9.04
N GLU A 64 -10.28 -8.43 -9.31
CA GLU A 64 -9.54 -9.47 -8.60
C GLU A 64 -8.06 -9.09 -8.50
N LEU A 65 -7.32 -9.78 -7.65
CA LEU A 65 -5.87 -9.58 -7.58
C LEU A 65 -5.21 -10.00 -8.88
N ASN A 66 -4.28 -9.18 -9.36
CA ASN A 66 -3.52 -9.45 -10.59
C ASN A 66 -2.36 -10.43 -10.35
N ARG A 67 -1.98 -10.61 -9.09
CA ARG A 67 -0.94 -11.53 -8.63
C ARG A 67 -1.42 -12.27 -7.39
N PRO A 68 -0.84 -13.42 -7.05
CA PRO A 68 -1.17 -14.09 -5.78
C PRO A 68 -0.94 -13.19 -4.57
N ALA A 69 -1.79 -13.28 -3.56
CA ALA A 69 -1.66 -12.52 -2.32
C ALA A 69 -0.30 -12.74 -1.64
N SER A 70 0.30 -13.93 -1.81
CA SER A 70 1.64 -14.27 -1.32
C SER A 70 2.77 -13.48 -1.98
N GLU A 71 2.49 -12.82 -3.10
CA GLU A 71 3.44 -11.98 -3.84
C GLU A 71 3.17 -10.48 -3.71
N ILE A 72 2.14 -10.09 -2.96
CA ILE A 72 1.78 -8.70 -2.71
C ILE A 72 2.12 -8.36 -1.28
N SER A 73 3.02 -7.37 -1.08
CA SER A 73 3.42 -6.95 0.25
C SER A 73 2.55 -5.81 0.78
N LEU A 74 2.45 -5.71 2.10
CA LEU A 74 1.81 -4.57 2.77
C LEU A 74 2.50 -3.25 2.40
N GLY A 75 3.83 -3.25 2.35
CA GLY A 75 4.62 -2.07 1.96
C GLY A 75 4.31 -1.60 0.54
N GLU A 76 4.13 -2.53 -0.40
CA GLU A 76 3.77 -2.21 -1.78
C GLU A 76 2.40 -1.52 -1.86
N VAL A 77 1.42 -2.00 -1.12
CA VAL A 77 0.08 -1.39 -1.07
C VAL A 77 0.15 0.02 -0.48
N VAL A 78 0.87 0.21 0.62
CA VAL A 78 1.04 1.52 1.25
C VAL A 78 1.75 2.50 0.30
N GLU A 79 2.86 2.09 -0.31
CA GLU A 79 3.61 2.96 -1.23
C GLU A 79 2.84 3.27 -2.52
N CYS A 80 1.96 2.38 -2.95
CA CYS A 80 1.07 2.64 -4.09
C CYS A 80 0.17 3.87 -3.87
N ILE A 81 -0.27 4.07 -2.64
CA ILE A 81 -1.22 5.14 -2.29
C ILE A 81 -0.49 6.38 -1.76
N ASP A 82 0.40 6.19 -0.80
CA ASP A 82 1.04 7.30 -0.06
C ASP A 82 2.36 7.76 -0.70
N GLY A 83 2.86 7.03 -1.69
CA GLY A 83 4.21 7.23 -2.19
C GLY A 83 5.27 6.60 -1.28
N PRO A 84 6.56 6.90 -1.51
CA PRO A 84 7.64 6.28 -0.76
C PRO A 84 7.49 6.41 0.74
N ILE A 85 7.75 5.33 1.47
CA ILE A 85 7.73 5.31 2.94
C ILE A 85 8.95 6.09 3.44
N LEU A 86 8.71 7.30 3.94
CA LEU A 86 9.75 8.19 4.48
C LEU A 86 9.32 8.68 5.86
N ILE A 87 10.15 8.43 6.86
CA ILE A 87 9.85 8.84 8.24
C ILE A 87 10.12 10.34 8.48
N THR A 88 10.87 10.97 7.59
CA THR A 88 11.16 12.43 7.66
C THR A 88 11.35 12.99 6.26
N HIS A 89 11.06 14.27 6.10
CA HIS A 89 11.16 14.98 4.82
C HIS A 89 12.57 14.98 4.24
N CYS A 90 13.61 14.98 5.08
CA CYS A 90 14.99 15.06 4.61
C CYS A 90 15.45 13.82 3.83
N LEU A 91 14.71 12.73 3.88
CA LEU A 91 14.97 11.52 3.10
C LEU A 91 14.43 11.62 1.67
N SER A 92 13.58 12.60 1.40
CA SER A 92 13.10 12.89 0.05
C SER A 92 14.25 13.43 -0.83
N GLN A 93 14.24 13.06 -2.10
CA GLN A 93 15.25 13.52 -3.07
C GLN A 93 15.18 15.04 -3.28
N ASP A 94 13.99 15.61 -3.19
CA ASP A 94 13.74 17.04 -3.47
C ASP A 94 13.93 17.94 -2.25
N PHE A 95 14.37 17.40 -1.12
CA PHE A 95 14.52 18.16 0.11
C PHE A 95 15.90 18.85 0.17
N ASP A 96 15.88 20.17 0.33
CA ASP A 96 17.07 20.99 0.58
C ASP A 96 17.17 21.33 2.08
N CYS A 97 18.31 20.97 2.65
CA CYS A 97 18.57 21.25 4.07
C CYS A 97 19.30 22.58 4.26
N SER A 98 18.78 23.39 5.19
CA SER A 98 19.41 24.68 5.55
C SER A 98 20.64 24.55 6.45
N ARG A 99 20.90 23.35 7.01
CA ARG A 99 21.99 23.13 7.98
C ARG A 99 23.26 22.56 7.35
N VAL A 100 23.17 21.88 6.23
CA VAL A 100 24.30 21.23 5.55
C VAL A 100 24.18 21.42 4.05
N GLU A 101 25.31 21.64 3.39
CA GLU A 101 25.33 21.76 1.92
C GLU A 101 25.12 20.40 1.24
N ARG A 102 25.65 19.33 1.84
CA ARG A 102 25.51 17.97 1.32
C ARG A 102 24.76 17.10 2.31
N LYS A 103 23.70 16.45 1.83
CA LYS A 103 22.88 15.55 2.65
C LYS A 103 23.70 14.44 3.29
N SER A 104 24.74 13.96 2.62
CA SER A 104 25.64 12.93 3.12
C SER A 104 26.41 13.33 4.38
N ASP A 105 26.53 14.61 4.66
CA ASP A 105 27.30 15.12 5.81
C ASP A 105 26.44 15.19 7.10
N CYS A 106 25.14 14.96 7.01
CA CYS A 106 24.23 15.05 8.14
C CYS A 106 24.17 13.73 8.92
N HIS A 107 24.59 13.74 10.18
CA HIS A 107 24.55 12.57 11.05
C HIS A 107 23.11 12.16 11.41
N PHE A 108 22.22 13.10 11.58
CA PHE A 108 20.79 12.82 11.85
C PHE A 108 20.16 12.08 10.67
N ARG A 109 20.44 12.52 9.46
CA ARG A 109 19.94 11.88 8.25
C ARG A 109 20.42 10.43 8.13
N LYS A 110 21.66 10.14 8.49
CA LYS A 110 22.20 8.77 8.47
C LYS A 110 21.42 7.85 9.39
N VAL A 111 21.09 8.30 10.60
CA VAL A 111 20.28 7.54 11.57
C VAL A 111 18.88 7.33 11.04
N PHE A 112 18.22 8.39 10.57
CA PHE A 112 16.87 8.30 10.02
C PHE A 112 16.81 7.41 8.79
N LEU A 113 17.82 7.45 7.93
CA LEU A 113 17.90 6.58 6.77
C LEU A 113 17.95 5.10 7.17
N SER A 114 18.74 4.77 8.19
CA SER A 114 18.84 3.42 8.73
C SER A 114 17.51 2.94 9.32
N VAL A 115 16.87 3.75 10.15
CA VAL A 115 15.55 3.45 10.73
C VAL A 115 14.49 3.30 9.64
N ASN A 116 14.52 4.18 8.66
CA ASN A 116 13.57 4.14 7.53
C ASN A 116 13.69 2.84 6.74
N ARG A 117 14.91 2.39 6.48
CA ARG A 117 15.15 1.11 5.79
C ARG A 117 14.55 -0.06 6.57
N THR A 118 14.71 -0.06 7.88
CA THR A 118 14.16 -1.11 8.75
C THR A 118 12.62 -1.12 8.68
N ILE A 119 11.98 0.03 8.84
CA ILE A 119 10.51 0.16 8.77
C ILE A 119 10.00 -0.31 7.41
N ARG A 120 10.62 0.16 6.34
CA ARG A 120 10.23 -0.20 4.98
C ARG A 120 10.38 -1.70 4.76
N GLN A 121 11.49 -2.30 5.18
CA GLN A 121 11.75 -3.73 5.04
C GLN A 121 10.69 -4.56 5.79
N GLU A 122 10.37 -4.18 7.02
CA GLU A 122 9.33 -4.85 7.81
C GLU A 122 7.98 -4.85 7.08
N LEU A 123 7.58 -3.72 6.49
CA LEU A 123 6.33 -3.62 5.75
C LEU A 123 6.34 -4.44 4.47
N TYR A 124 7.47 -4.52 3.78
CA TYR A 124 7.61 -5.33 2.56
C TYR A 124 7.72 -6.82 2.83
N ASP A 125 8.17 -7.23 4.01
CA ASP A 125 8.25 -8.63 4.41
C ASP A 125 6.88 -9.22 4.74
N VAL A 126 5.90 -8.38 5.08
CA VAL A 126 4.52 -8.82 5.35
C VAL A 126 3.78 -8.99 4.04
N LYS A 127 3.43 -10.23 3.69
CA LYS A 127 2.63 -10.53 2.50
C LYS A 127 1.14 -10.61 2.85
N MET A 128 0.29 -10.25 1.88
CA MET A 128 -1.15 -10.12 2.11
C MET A 128 -1.85 -11.44 2.44
N ASP A 129 -1.32 -12.57 1.98
CA ASP A 129 -1.85 -13.91 2.31
C ASP A 129 -1.76 -14.23 3.82
N ARG A 130 -0.83 -13.60 4.52
CA ARG A 130 -0.66 -13.77 5.96
C ARG A 130 -1.91 -13.41 6.76
N PHE A 131 -2.65 -12.41 6.30
CA PHE A 131 -3.89 -11.96 6.95
C PHE A 131 -5.07 -12.91 6.73
N ILE A 132 -5.02 -13.74 5.67
CA ILE A 132 -6.06 -14.73 5.36
C ILE A 132 -5.90 -15.97 6.23
N GLN A 133 -4.66 -16.36 6.50
CA GLN A 133 -4.33 -17.55 7.30
C GLN A 133 -4.45 -17.31 8.79
N GLY A 134 -4.78 -16.09 9.21
CA GLY A 134 -4.70 -15.65 10.59
C GLY A 134 -3.32 -15.13 10.93
N TYR A 135 -3.29 -14.00 11.58
CA TYR A 135 -2.04 -13.38 12.04
C TYR A 135 -1.73 -13.90 13.43
N ASP A 136 -0.87 -14.90 13.53
CA ASP A 136 -0.31 -15.35 14.79
C ASP A 136 0.93 -14.48 15.09
N GLU A 137 0.88 -13.81 16.22
CA GLU A 137 2.00 -13.02 16.74
C GLU A 137 3.21 -13.92 17.07
#